data_bb6d2af3779bfb476448ffb378efea56
#
_entry.id   bb6d2af3779bfb476448ffb378efea56
#
_cell.length_a   1.000
_cell.length_b   1.000
_cell.length_c   1.000
_cell.angle_alpha   90.00
_cell.angle_beta   90.00
_cell.angle_gamma   90.00
#
_symmetry.space_group_name_H-M   'P 1'
#
loop_
_entity.id
_entity.type
_entity.pdbx_description
1 polymer ?
#
loop_
_entity_poly.entity_id
_entity_poly.type
_entity_poly.pdbx_seq_one_letter_code
_entity_poly.pdbx_strand_id
1 'polypeptide(L)'
;MKRITFVSLAILFLCSVTVNAADFKNEKIAVASSGKTLKASVSNKAAKCPYYLIFDSKGELIKVIDNPYGNAGGGAGPSAANFLAKTGVTIVIAGNFGSKMTNTLQSNGITNFRFKGSVGDAVKEVLK
;
A
#
# COMPACT_ATOMS: atom_id res chain seq x y z
N MET A 1 -40.62 32.74 -34.92
CA MET A 1 -40.20 32.35 -34.63
C MET A 1 -39.47 31.80 -34.06
N LYS A 2 -39.01 31.46 -33.66
CA LYS A 2 -38.39 30.87 -33.23
C LYS A 2 -37.54 30.56 -32.53
N ARG A 3 -37.18 30.38 -32.10
CA ARG A 3 -36.47 30.04 -31.57
C ARG A 3 -35.85 29.52 -30.93
N ILE A 4 -35.37 29.09 -30.59
CA ILE A 4 -34.81 28.55 -30.12
C ILE A 4 -34.22 28.16 -29.39
N THR A 5 -33.75 27.83 -29.01
CA THR A 5 -33.30 27.42 -28.28
C THR A 5 -32.52 26.77 -27.97
N PHE A 6 -32.12 26.35 -27.58
CA PHE A 6 -31.38 25.60 -27.25
C PHE A 6 -30.50 25.65 -26.52
N VAL A 7 -29.91 25.39 -26.31
CA VAL A 7 -29.23 25.57 -25.69
C VAL A 7 -28.94 24.92 -24.76
N SER A 8 -28.93 24.60 -24.19
CA SER A 8 -28.78 23.89 -23.28
C SER A 8 -27.88 23.08 -23.26
N LEU A 9 -27.63 22.51 -23.35
CA LEU A 9 -26.82 21.63 -23.38
C LEU A 9 -25.67 21.86 -22.84
N ALA A 10 -25.14 22.05 -23.00
CA ALA A 10 -23.99 22.36 -22.61
C ALA A 10 -23.77 21.92 -21.35
N ILE A 11 -24.08 22.07 -20.69
CA ILE A 11 -23.92 21.71 -19.52
C ILE A 11 -23.38 20.60 -19.21
N LEU A 12 -23.66 19.90 -19.32
CA LEU A 12 -23.21 18.81 -19.02
C LEU A 12 -21.99 18.59 -18.86
N PHE A 13 -21.51 18.39 -19.10
CA PHE A 13 -20.38 18.00 -19.10
C PHE A 13 -19.62 18.29 -18.05
N LEU A 14 -19.49 18.77 -17.60
CA LEU A 14 -18.79 19.08 -16.75
C LEU A 14 -18.60 18.17 -15.85
N CYS A 15 -18.92 17.60 -15.47
CA CYS A 15 -18.81 16.76 -14.54
C CYS A 15 -17.69 16.06 -14.53
N SER A 16 -17.38 15.54 -14.90
CA SER A 16 -16.39 14.85 -15.05
C SER A 16 -15.42 15.10 -14.25
N VAL A 17 -14.76 15.03 -14.08
CA VAL A 17 -13.79 15.27 -13.48
C VAL A 17 -13.59 15.06 -12.28
N THR A 18 -13.05 15.12 -11.77
CA THR A 18 -12.83 14.98 -10.60
C THR A 18 -12.45 13.84 -10.15
N VAL A 19 -11.98 13.45 -9.75
CA VAL A 19 -11.65 12.31 -9.38
C VAL A 19 -10.55 12.14 -8.75
N ASN A 20 -9.78 11.73 -8.88
CA ASN A 20 -8.64 11.62 -8.36
C ASN A 20 -8.42 11.81 -6.97
N ALA A 21 -8.58 12.61 -6.30
CA ALA A 21 -8.28 12.71 -4.90
C ALA A 21 -8.76 11.51 -4.16
N ALA A 22 -9.83 10.95 -4.60
CA ALA A 22 -10.39 9.80 -3.95
C ALA A 22 -9.48 8.59 -4.04
N ASP A 23 -8.77 8.47 -5.13
CA ASP A 23 -7.91 7.31 -5.30
C ASP A 23 -6.80 7.26 -4.28
N PHE A 24 -6.23 8.38 -3.94
CA PHE A 24 -5.16 8.39 -2.98
C PHE A 24 -5.63 8.09 -1.58
N LYS A 25 -6.90 8.30 -1.30
CA LYS A 25 -7.41 8.06 0.03
C LYS A 25 -7.55 6.60 0.35
N ASN A 26 -7.48 5.75 -0.64
CA ASN A 26 -7.65 4.33 -0.42
C ASN A 26 -6.35 3.58 -0.27
N GLU A 27 -5.22 4.26 -0.30
CA GLU A 27 -3.96 3.58 -0.13
C GLU A 27 -3.80 3.09 1.29
N LYS A 28 -3.30 1.87 1.41
CA LYS A 28 -3.00 1.29 2.70
C LYS A 28 -1.61 0.68 2.59
N ILE A 29 -0.74 1.08 3.48
CA ILE A 29 0.68 0.77 3.39
C ILE A 29 1.09 -0.20 4.48
N ALA A 30 1.75 -1.29 4.12
CA ALA A 30 2.33 -2.20 5.09
C ALA A 30 3.84 -2.05 5.03
N VAL A 31 4.46 -1.84 6.19
CA VAL A 31 5.91 -1.77 6.28
C VAL A 31 6.41 -2.98 7.04
N ALA A 32 7.27 -3.76 6.39
CA ALA A 32 7.95 -4.87 7.05
C ALA A 32 8.91 -4.27 8.07
N SER A 33 8.72 -4.58 9.33
CA SER A 33 9.42 -3.90 10.42
C SER A 33 10.06 -4.85 11.40
N SER A 34 11.18 -4.43 11.94
CA SER A 34 11.87 -5.19 12.99
C SER A 34 11.26 -4.93 14.36
N GLY A 35 10.43 -3.93 14.50
CA GLY A 35 9.81 -3.58 15.78
C GLY A 35 8.43 -2.99 15.57
N LYS A 36 7.85 -2.49 16.65
CA LYS A 36 6.45 -2.08 16.64
C LYS A 36 6.23 -0.57 16.55
N THR A 37 7.28 0.21 16.39
CA THR A 37 7.16 1.65 16.39
C THR A 37 7.73 2.25 15.11
N LEU A 38 7.44 3.52 14.89
CA LEU A 38 7.95 4.24 13.74
C LEU A 38 9.47 4.38 13.74
N LYS A 39 10.08 4.26 14.91
CA LYS A 39 11.54 4.34 15.02
C LYS A 39 12.23 3.02 14.69
N ALA A 40 11.47 1.94 14.57
CA ALA A 40 12.04 0.65 14.23
C ALA A 40 12.59 0.69 12.81
N SER A 41 13.51 -0.23 12.53
CA SER A 41 14.09 -0.33 11.20
C SER A 41 13.17 -1.09 10.27
N VAL A 42 13.13 -0.66 9.01
CA VAL A 42 12.48 -1.42 7.97
C VAL A 42 13.26 -2.74 7.83
N SER A 43 12.54 -3.85 7.83
CA SER A 43 13.17 -5.16 7.75
C SER A 43 13.65 -5.45 6.33
N ASN A 44 14.82 -6.09 6.24
CA ASN A 44 15.30 -6.55 4.95
C ASN A 44 14.52 -7.76 4.45
N LYS A 45 13.72 -8.38 5.29
CA LYS A 45 13.01 -9.60 4.92
C LYS A 45 11.52 -9.30 4.81
N ALA A 46 11.06 -9.10 3.60
CA ALA A 46 9.67 -8.73 3.37
C ALA A 46 8.69 -9.82 3.84
N ALA A 47 9.05 -11.08 3.69
CA ALA A 47 8.16 -12.19 4.04
C ALA A 47 8.37 -12.70 5.45
N LYS A 48 9.56 -12.54 6.00
CA LYS A 48 9.91 -13.12 7.29
C LYS A 48 10.22 -12.08 8.36
N CYS A 49 9.75 -10.88 8.18
CA CYS A 49 9.89 -9.85 9.20
C CYS A 49 9.04 -10.22 10.41
N PRO A 50 9.38 -9.72 11.60
CA PRO A 50 8.56 -10.01 12.78
C PRO A 50 7.21 -9.32 12.75
N TYR A 51 7.14 -8.10 12.20
CA TYR A 51 5.91 -7.32 12.22
C TYR A 51 5.63 -6.65 10.91
N TYR A 52 4.34 -6.41 10.62
CA TYR A 52 3.93 -5.49 9.58
C TYR A 52 3.23 -4.32 10.27
N LEU A 53 3.69 -3.12 10.02
CA LEU A 53 3.06 -1.92 10.52
C LEU A 53 2.21 -1.35 9.40
N ILE A 54 0.93 -1.16 9.67
CA ILE A 54 -0.04 -0.74 8.65
C ILE A 54 -0.37 0.73 8.83
N PHE A 55 -0.28 1.47 7.73
CA PHE A 55 -0.52 2.91 7.72
C PHE A 55 -1.61 3.25 6.73
N ASP A 56 -2.33 4.32 7.00
CA ASP A 56 -3.33 4.82 6.07
C ASP A 56 -2.68 5.76 5.06
N SER A 57 -3.47 6.32 4.16
CA SER A 57 -2.96 7.21 3.11
C SER A 57 -2.43 8.53 3.63
N LYS A 58 -2.71 8.85 4.88
CA LYS A 58 -2.19 10.07 5.51
C LYS A 58 -0.89 9.81 6.24
N GLY A 59 -0.45 8.57 6.28
CA GLY A 59 0.78 8.21 6.96
C GLY A 59 0.61 7.94 8.44
N GLU A 60 -0.61 7.71 8.89
CA GLU A 60 -0.85 7.39 10.30
C GLU A 60 -0.85 5.90 10.53
N LEU A 61 -0.22 5.49 11.60
CA LEU A 61 -0.16 4.07 11.96
C LEU A 61 -1.53 3.65 12.47
N ILE A 62 -2.15 2.69 11.79
CA ILE A 62 -3.47 2.23 12.18
C ILE A 62 -3.47 0.83 12.77
N LYS A 63 -2.41 0.06 12.58
CA LYS A 63 -2.40 -1.30 13.09
C LYS A 63 -0.98 -1.86 13.11
N VAL A 64 -0.68 -2.67 14.10
CA VAL A 64 0.57 -3.44 14.17
C VAL A 64 0.16 -4.90 14.11
N ILE A 65 0.70 -5.63 13.16
CA ILE A 65 0.35 -7.04 12.94
C ILE A 65 1.57 -7.91 13.16
N ASP A 66 1.44 -8.94 13.96
CA ASP A 66 2.48 -9.95 14.07
C ASP A 66 2.46 -10.74 12.77
N ASN A 67 3.61 -10.93 12.17
CA ASN A 67 3.67 -11.68 10.91
C ASN A 67 3.53 -13.17 11.19
N PRO A 68 2.44 -13.80 10.76
CA PRO A 68 2.27 -15.23 11.03
C PRO A 68 3.25 -16.11 10.28
N TYR A 69 3.96 -15.55 9.31
CA TYR A 69 4.92 -16.31 8.50
C TYR A 69 6.37 -16.00 8.84
N GLY A 70 6.61 -15.28 9.92
CA GLY A 70 7.95 -14.88 10.31
C GLY A 70 8.90 -16.05 10.50
N ASN A 71 8.39 -17.18 10.98
CA ASN A 71 9.18 -18.37 11.21
C ASN A 71 8.89 -19.48 10.20
N ALA A 72 8.22 -19.17 9.13
CA ALA A 72 7.89 -20.17 8.12
C ALA A 72 9.15 -20.64 7.39
N GLY A 73 9.16 -21.87 6.94
CA GLY A 73 10.23 -22.40 6.13
C GLY A 73 10.09 -21.90 4.71
N GLY A 74 9.92 -22.81 3.76
CA GLY A 74 9.70 -22.44 2.38
C GLY A 74 8.30 -21.87 2.18
N GLY A 75 8.12 -21.12 1.11
CA GLY A 75 6.79 -20.61 0.75
C GLY A 75 6.34 -19.40 1.52
N ALA A 76 7.19 -18.81 2.36
CA ALA A 76 6.79 -17.65 3.14
C ALA A 76 6.42 -16.45 2.27
N GLY A 77 7.12 -16.27 1.16
CA GLY A 77 6.87 -15.11 0.30
C GLY A 77 5.45 -15.05 -0.23
N PRO A 78 4.99 -16.06 -0.95
CA PRO A 78 3.61 -16.07 -1.45
C PRO A 78 2.58 -16.02 -0.32
N SER A 79 2.83 -16.74 0.78
CA SER A 79 1.88 -16.75 1.90
C SER A 79 1.75 -15.38 2.54
N ALA A 80 2.88 -14.71 2.76
CA ALA A 80 2.86 -13.37 3.34
C ALA A 80 2.17 -12.38 2.39
N ALA A 81 2.46 -12.49 1.09
CA ALA A 81 1.83 -11.60 0.10
C ALA A 81 0.33 -11.77 0.09
N ASN A 82 -0.16 -13.00 0.11
CA ASN A 82 -1.60 -13.24 0.13
C ASN A 82 -2.23 -12.77 1.44
N PHE A 83 -1.53 -12.97 2.54
CA PHE A 83 -1.98 -12.47 3.83
C PHE A 83 -2.16 -10.95 3.78
N LEU A 84 -1.17 -10.24 3.25
CA LEU A 84 -1.25 -8.78 3.14
C LEU A 84 -2.37 -8.35 2.20
N ALA A 85 -2.58 -9.09 1.12
CA ALA A 85 -3.67 -8.78 0.20
C ALA A 85 -5.02 -8.85 0.91
N LYS A 86 -5.19 -9.82 1.80
CA LYS A 86 -6.44 -9.95 2.55
C LYS A 86 -6.64 -8.83 3.55
N THR A 87 -5.59 -8.15 3.96
CA THR A 87 -5.73 -7.02 4.88
C THR A 87 -6.04 -5.72 4.14
N GLY A 88 -6.11 -5.77 2.81
CA GLY A 88 -6.45 -4.58 2.02
C GLY A 88 -5.26 -3.68 1.71
N VAL A 89 -4.06 -4.17 1.91
CA VAL A 89 -2.85 -3.40 1.66
C VAL A 89 -2.66 -3.18 0.17
N THR A 90 -2.25 -1.99 -0.22
CA THR A 90 -1.99 -1.66 -1.62
C THR A 90 -0.51 -1.42 -1.90
N ILE A 91 0.28 -1.12 -0.87
CA ILE A 91 1.71 -0.89 -0.99
C ILE A 91 2.42 -1.64 0.14
N VAL A 92 3.50 -2.33 -0.19
CA VAL A 92 4.33 -3.01 0.83
C VAL A 92 5.73 -2.45 0.74
N ILE A 93 6.30 -2.05 1.87
CA ILE A 93 7.65 -1.53 1.96
C ILE A 93 8.52 -2.51 2.73
N ALA A 94 9.68 -2.81 2.18
CA ALA A 94 10.68 -3.64 2.85
C ALA A 94 12.05 -3.31 2.29
N GLY A 95 13.09 -3.75 2.97
CA GLY A 95 14.43 -3.54 2.46
C GLY A 95 14.73 -4.42 1.26
N ASN A 96 14.14 -5.59 1.20
CA ASN A 96 14.35 -6.49 0.08
C ASN A 96 13.16 -7.44 -0.05
N PHE A 97 12.91 -7.88 -1.28
CA PHE A 97 11.81 -8.79 -1.58
C PHE A 97 12.33 -9.99 -2.36
N GLY A 98 11.85 -11.16 -2.03
CA GLY A 98 12.13 -12.34 -2.86
C GLY A 98 11.27 -12.31 -4.11
N SER A 99 11.73 -12.96 -5.18
CA SER A 99 11.02 -12.94 -6.45
C SER A 99 9.62 -13.55 -6.37
N LYS A 100 9.47 -14.62 -5.59
CA LYS A 100 8.16 -15.26 -5.46
C LYS A 100 7.17 -14.35 -4.77
N MET A 101 7.62 -13.62 -3.76
CA MET A 101 6.76 -12.65 -3.08
C MET A 101 6.39 -11.52 -4.01
N THR A 102 7.36 -10.99 -4.74
CA THR A 102 7.11 -9.91 -5.70
C THR A 102 6.05 -10.33 -6.71
N ASN A 103 6.18 -11.53 -7.25
CA ASN A 103 5.21 -12.01 -8.23
C ASN A 103 3.81 -12.11 -7.64
N THR A 104 3.69 -12.60 -6.41
CA THR A 104 2.40 -12.74 -5.76
C THR A 104 1.80 -11.37 -5.43
N LEU A 105 2.64 -10.43 -4.98
CA LEU A 105 2.18 -9.06 -4.73
C LEU A 105 1.62 -8.44 -6.01
N GLN A 106 2.35 -8.59 -7.11
CA GLN A 106 1.90 -8.05 -8.40
C GLN A 106 0.60 -8.68 -8.86
N SER A 107 0.44 -9.99 -8.66
CA SER A 107 -0.80 -10.67 -9.01
C SER A 107 -1.99 -10.12 -8.24
N ASN A 108 -1.74 -9.59 -7.06
CA ASN A 108 -2.79 -9.01 -6.23
C ASN A 108 -2.91 -7.49 -6.38
N GLY A 109 -2.20 -6.92 -7.35
CA GLY A 109 -2.26 -5.48 -7.57
C GLY A 109 -1.56 -4.65 -6.51
N ILE A 110 -0.64 -5.23 -5.77
CA ILE A 110 0.07 -4.56 -4.69
C ILE A 110 1.43 -4.10 -5.18
N THR A 111 1.76 -2.84 -4.92
CA THR A 111 3.06 -2.27 -5.27
C THR A 111 4.07 -2.62 -4.20
N ASN A 112 5.27 -3.04 -4.60
CA ASN A 112 6.35 -3.25 -3.66
C ASN A 112 7.34 -2.09 -3.76
N PHE A 113 7.85 -1.66 -2.62
CA PHE A 113 8.73 -0.50 -2.57
C PHE A 113 9.90 -0.80 -1.62
N ARG A 114 11.12 -0.63 -2.10
CA ARG A 114 12.31 -0.91 -1.28
C ARG A 114 12.76 0.35 -0.57
N PHE A 115 13.09 0.20 0.69
CA PHE A 115 13.55 1.32 1.49
C PHE A 115 14.41 0.81 2.64
N LYS A 116 15.49 1.52 2.93
CA LYS A 116 16.33 1.22 4.08
C LYS A 116 16.33 2.42 5.00
N GLY A 117 16.04 2.18 6.26
CA GLY A 117 15.97 3.24 7.25
C GLY A 117 14.85 2.96 8.23
N SER A 118 14.32 4.00 8.85
CA SER A 118 13.25 3.82 9.82
C SER A 118 11.91 3.65 9.13
N VAL A 119 11.00 3.02 9.84
CA VAL A 119 9.63 2.83 9.35
C VAL A 119 8.98 4.17 9.05
N GLY A 120 9.14 5.15 9.95
CA GLY A 120 8.54 6.46 9.73
C GLY A 120 9.06 7.14 8.48
N ASP A 121 10.34 7.06 8.24
CA ASP A 121 10.93 7.66 7.03
C ASP A 121 10.46 6.95 5.78
N ALA A 122 10.28 5.64 5.86
CA ALA A 122 9.80 4.87 4.72
C ALA A 122 8.42 5.33 4.27
N VAL A 123 7.52 5.54 5.24
CA VAL A 123 6.17 5.99 4.94
C VAL A 123 6.18 7.39 4.34
N LYS A 124 7.01 8.27 4.89
CA LYS A 124 7.13 9.62 4.33
C LYS A 124 7.62 9.59 2.90
N GLU A 125 8.56 8.70 2.62
CA GLU A 125 9.12 8.61 1.26
C GLU A 125 8.06 8.17 0.26
N VAL A 126 7.24 7.20 0.62
CA VAL A 126 6.21 6.68 -0.27
C VAL A 126 5.09 7.69 -0.50
N LEU A 127 4.79 8.50 0.51
CA LEU A 127 3.68 9.45 0.41
C LEU A 127 4.06 10.83 -0.12
N LYS A 128 5.31 11.02 -0.48
CA LYS A 128 5.75 12.28 -1.02
C LYS A 128 5.06 12.63 -2.30
#